data_f6815b8e57624a0667c2c337dd68b83a
#
_entry.id   f6815b8e57624a0667c2c337dd68b83a
#
_cell.length_a   1.000
_cell.length_b   1.000
_cell.length_c   1.000
_cell.angle_alpha   90.00
_cell.angle_beta   90.00
_cell.angle_gamma   90.00
#
_symmetry.space_group_name_H-M   'P 1'
#
loop_
_entity.id
_entity.type
_entity.pdbx_description
1 polymer ?
#
loop_
_entity_poly.entity_id
_entity_poly.type
_entity_poly.pdbx_seq_one_letter_code
_entity_poly.pdbx_strand_id
1 'polypeptide(L)'
;MRHAQINIDFIYNNRQLINLNKKTFNNVVQLSTNETIDSNWLVYCNPNVKIDDNVRDIIIADGITPTKLQDARTFDLSFALPLDNKGYIMSLENSCVYTYLPTSISFGFPFLVNANFITDAGRQHLVKDSEWNKMIIRKIPREFLNWIATYHRQIVVTIELCRQLTLVRMY
;
A
#
# COMPACT_ATOMS: atom_id res chain seq x y z
N MET A 1 4.89 18.37 -13.08
CA MET A 1 5.71 17.44 -12.26
C MET A 1 5.70 17.94 -10.83
N ARG A 2 5.22 17.13 -9.87
CA ARG A 2 5.27 17.51 -8.44
C ARG A 2 6.50 16.87 -7.83
N HIS A 3 7.49 17.68 -7.45
CA HIS A 3 8.60 17.25 -6.61
C HIS A 3 8.21 17.54 -5.17
N ALA A 4 8.20 16.53 -4.32
CA ALA A 4 8.03 16.71 -2.89
C ALA A 4 9.28 16.16 -2.18
N GLN A 5 9.80 16.93 -1.24
CA GLN A 5 10.90 16.54 -0.39
C GLN A 5 10.48 16.71 1.07
N ILE A 6 10.74 15.72 1.89
CA ILE A 6 10.53 15.75 3.32
C ILE A 6 11.86 15.41 3.99
N ASN A 7 12.31 16.26 4.91
CA ASN A 7 13.49 16.03 5.72
C ASN A 7 13.06 15.92 7.18
N ILE A 8 13.58 14.95 7.89
CA ILE A 8 13.38 14.76 9.32
C ILE A 8 14.76 14.66 9.98
N ASP A 9 15.08 15.60 10.87
CA ASP A 9 16.32 15.64 11.61
C ASP A 9 16.09 15.18 13.04
N PHE A 10 16.83 14.19 13.48
CA PHE A 10 16.92 13.79 14.87
C PHE A 10 18.10 14.50 15.50
N ILE A 11 17.82 15.42 16.44
CA ILE A 11 18.82 16.26 17.11
C ILE A 11 18.86 15.92 18.60
N TYR A 12 20.07 15.70 19.12
CA TYR A 12 20.31 15.51 20.55
C TYR A 12 21.49 16.38 20.99
N ASN A 13 21.32 17.15 22.07
CA ASN A 13 22.32 18.11 22.59
C ASN A 13 22.88 19.03 21.48
N ASN A 14 22.01 19.61 20.64
CA ASN A 14 22.34 20.47 19.50
C ASN A 14 23.23 19.80 18.43
N ARG A 15 23.33 18.47 18.44
CA ARG A 15 24.02 17.70 17.40
C ARG A 15 22.99 16.89 16.61
N GLN A 16 23.03 17.04 15.30
CA GLN A 16 22.25 16.17 14.40
C GLN A 16 22.83 14.75 14.46
N LEU A 17 21.99 13.79 14.86
CA LEU A 17 22.36 12.38 14.95
C LEU A 17 22.03 11.65 13.64
N ILE A 18 20.82 11.87 13.14
CA ILE A 18 20.30 11.20 11.95
C ILE A 18 19.49 12.22 11.15
N ASN A 19 19.70 12.23 9.84
CA ASN A 19 18.85 12.89 8.88
C ASN A 19 18.14 11.84 8.04
N LEU A 20 16.81 11.83 8.07
CA LEU A 20 15.99 11.02 7.16
C LEU A 20 15.44 11.92 6.07
N ASN A 21 15.60 11.51 4.83
CA ASN A 21 15.16 12.26 3.68
C ASN A 21 14.27 11.39 2.79
N LYS A 22 13.12 11.95 2.39
CA LYS A 22 12.21 11.37 1.40
C LYS A 22 12.13 12.31 0.21
N LYS A 23 12.56 11.85 -0.95
CA LYS A 23 12.38 12.55 -2.23
C LYS A 23 11.34 11.80 -3.06
N THR A 24 10.42 12.54 -3.67
CA THR A 24 9.41 11.98 -4.56
C THR A 24 9.57 12.60 -5.94
N PHE A 25 9.75 11.77 -6.95
CA PHE A 25 9.82 12.15 -8.35
C PHE A 25 8.81 11.30 -9.14
N ASN A 26 7.76 11.92 -9.64
CA ASN A 26 6.62 11.23 -10.22
C ASN A 26 6.05 10.22 -9.20
N ASN A 27 6.12 8.91 -9.52
CA ASN A 27 5.64 7.83 -8.64
C ASN A 27 6.79 7.07 -7.96
N VAL A 28 8.03 7.54 -8.11
CA VAL A 28 9.19 6.96 -7.44
C VAL A 28 9.47 7.73 -6.16
N VAL A 29 9.54 7.02 -5.06
CA VAL A 29 9.93 7.52 -3.75
C VAL A 29 11.31 6.98 -3.41
N GLN A 30 12.24 7.87 -3.16
CA GLN A 30 13.57 7.56 -2.67
C GLN A 30 13.66 7.89 -1.20
N LEU A 31 14.13 6.95 -0.41
CA LEU A 31 14.45 7.13 1.00
C LEU A 31 15.96 7.13 1.19
N SER A 32 16.46 8.04 2.01
CA SER A 32 17.88 8.11 2.35
C SER A 32 18.10 8.49 3.81
N THR A 33 19.18 7.97 4.37
CA THR A 33 19.66 8.28 5.73
C THR A 33 21.04 8.91 5.61
N ASN A 34 21.23 10.09 6.20
CA ASN A 34 22.51 10.81 6.16
C ASN A 34 23.09 10.91 4.74
N GLU A 35 22.23 11.31 3.78
CA GLU A 35 22.55 11.44 2.36
C GLU A 35 22.82 10.12 1.62
N THR A 36 22.89 8.98 2.32
CA THR A 36 23.01 7.66 1.68
C THR A 36 21.64 7.15 1.26
N ILE A 37 21.49 6.73 0.02
CA ILE A 37 20.24 6.15 -0.50
C ILE A 37 20.06 4.76 0.10
N ASP A 38 18.98 4.58 0.89
CA ASP A 38 18.66 3.30 1.51
C ASP A 38 17.77 2.45 0.60
N SER A 39 16.79 3.08 -0.07
CA SER A 39 15.83 2.35 -0.90
C SER A 39 15.09 3.25 -1.89
N ASN A 40 14.66 2.66 -2.99
CA ASN A 40 13.78 3.26 -3.97
C ASN A 40 12.51 2.45 -4.09
N TRP A 41 11.38 3.14 -4.22
CA TRP A 41 10.05 2.53 -4.26
C TRP A 41 9.22 3.12 -5.39
N LEU A 42 8.58 2.26 -6.17
CA LEU A 42 7.50 2.68 -7.05
C LEU A 42 6.20 2.68 -6.25
N VAL A 43 5.56 3.85 -6.13
CA VAL A 43 4.39 4.04 -5.27
C VAL A 43 3.18 4.45 -6.10
N TYR A 44 2.05 3.84 -5.81
CA TYR A 44 0.74 4.19 -6.31
C TYR A 44 -0.18 4.58 -5.16
N CYS A 45 -0.92 5.66 -5.35
CA CYS A 45 -1.93 6.09 -4.40
C CYS A 45 -3.22 6.44 -5.16
N ASN A 46 -4.30 5.76 -4.81
CA ASN A 46 -5.65 6.09 -5.27
C ASN A 46 -6.54 6.40 -4.05
N PRO A 47 -6.82 7.66 -3.76
CA PRO A 47 -7.67 8.04 -2.63
C PRO A 47 -9.17 7.91 -2.93
N ASN A 48 -9.55 7.45 -4.12
CA ASN A 48 -10.92 7.44 -4.59
C ASN A 48 -11.33 6.11 -5.24
N VAL A 49 -10.90 4.99 -4.67
CA VAL A 49 -11.37 3.67 -5.12
C VAL A 49 -12.86 3.56 -4.80
N LYS A 50 -13.70 3.40 -5.82
CA LYS A 50 -15.15 3.36 -5.68
C LYS A 50 -15.62 2.11 -4.94
N ILE A 51 -16.60 2.29 -4.08
CA ILE A 51 -17.35 1.22 -3.43
C ILE A 51 -18.57 0.92 -4.31
N ASP A 52 -18.77 -0.36 -4.61
CA ASP A 52 -19.90 -0.79 -5.46
C ASP A 52 -21.20 -0.70 -4.63
N ASP A 53 -22.27 -0.16 -5.22
CA ASP A 53 -23.54 0.08 -4.50
C ASP A 53 -24.14 -1.19 -3.92
N ASN A 54 -24.01 -2.32 -4.61
CA ASN A 54 -24.49 -3.63 -4.15
C ASN A 54 -23.75 -4.17 -2.90
N VAL A 55 -22.55 -3.64 -2.59
CA VAL A 55 -21.77 -4.05 -1.41
C VAL A 55 -22.11 -3.16 -0.20
N ARG A 56 -22.62 -1.96 -0.43
CA ARG A 56 -22.91 -1.00 0.65
C ARG A 56 -23.97 -1.51 1.62
N ASP A 57 -25.05 -2.10 1.11
CA ASP A 57 -26.09 -2.63 1.97
C ASP A 57 -25.56 -3.78 2.86
N ILE A 58 -24.64 -4.57 2.34
CA ILE A 58 -23.98 -5.64 3.09
C ILE A 58 -23.04 -5.05 4.17
N ILE A 59 -22.29 -3.99 3.85
CA ILE A 59 -21.42 -3.29 4.81
C ILE A 59 -22.23 -2.65 5.93
N ILE A 60 -23.40 -2.09 5.63
CA ILE A 60 -24.29 -1.49 6.63
C ILE A 60 -24.87 -2.59 7.53
N ALA A 61 -25.20 -3.73 6.96
CA ALA A 61 -25.83 -4.85 7.67
C ALA A 61 -24.85 -5.69 8.52
N ASP A 62 -23.53 -5.56 8.32
CA ASP A 62 -22.54 -6.41 9.04
C ASP A 62 -22.42 -6.10 10.53
N GLY A 63 -22.92 -4.94 10.98
CA GLY A 63 -22.92 -4.52 12.38
C GLY A 63 -21.54 -4.25 12.98
N ILE A 64 -20.49 -4.41 12.20
CA ILE A 64 -19.07 -4.27 12.60
C ILE A 64 -18.48 -2.99 12.04
N THR A 65 -18.84 -2.63 10.82
CA THR A 65 -18.29 -1.46 10.12
C THR A 65 -18.74 -0.17 10.80
N PRO A 66 -17.81 0.70 11.24
CA PRO A 66 -18.13 1.99 11.83
C PRO A 66 -19.02 2.85 10.94
N THR A 67 -20.00 3.56 11.51
CA THR A 67 -20.97 4.40 10.77
C THR A 67 -20.30 5.36 9.79
N LYS A 68 -19.16 5.96 10.19
CA LYS A 68 -18.39 6.84 9.30
C LYS A 68 -17.95 6.16 8.00
N LEU A 69 -17.67 4.86 8.02
CA LEU A 69 -17.27 4.09 6.83
C LEU A 69 -18.50 3.59 6.06
N GLN A 70 -19.64 3.37 6.73
CA GLN A 70 -20.89 2.99 6.06
C GLN A 70 -21.37 4.08 5.07
N ASP A 71 -21.11 5.35 5.40
CA ASP A 71 -21.45 6.49 4.52
C ASP A 71 -20.43 6.75 3.43
N ALA A 72 -19.28 6.10 3.47
CA ALA A 72 -18.21 6.29 2.50
C ALA A 72 -18.64 5.81 1.09
N ARG A 73 -18.24 6.56 0.06
CA ARG A 73 -18.42 6.22 -1.36
C ARG A 73 -17.14 5.71 -1.99
N THR A 74 -16.03 6.03 -1.36
CA THR A 74 -14.68 5.67 -1.79
C THR A 74 -13.82 5.32 -0.59
N PHE A 75 -12.70 4.66 -0.86
CA PHE A 75 -11.66 4.41 0.14
C PHE A 75 -10.28 4.62 -0.45
N ASP A 76 -9.28 4.79 0.43
CA ASP A 76 -7.90 4.97 0.05
C ASP A 76 -7.23 3.62 -0.16
N LEU A 77 -6.51 3.46 -1.27
CA LEU A 77 -5.71 2.29 -1.56
C LEU A 77 -4.36 2.71 -2.13
N SER A 78 -3.30 2.20 -1.55
CA SER A 78 -1.94 2.47 -2.02
C SER A 78 -1.14 1.19 -2.13
N PHE A 79 -0.24 1.15 -3.12
CA PHE A 79 0.71 0.07 -3.33
C PHE A 79 2.12 0.62 -3.35
N ALA A 80 3.10 -0.17 -2.90
CA ALA A 80 4.50 0.14 -3.05
C ALA A 80 5.30 -1.10 -3.45
N LEU A 81 6.11 -0.93 -4.50
CA LEU A 81 7.02 -1.95 -5.04
C LEU A 81 8.46 -1.48 -4.86
N PRO A 82 9.35 -2.27 -4.27
CA PRO A 82 10.76 -1.90 -4.18
C PRO A 82 11.39 -1.93 -5.57
N LEU A 83 12.34 -1.01 -5.77
CA LEU A 83 13.14 -0.92 -6.98
C LEU A 83 14.61 -1.20 -6.65
N ASP A 84 15.29 -1.89 -7.55
CA ASP A 84 16.73 -2.01 -7.49
C ASP A 84 17.44 -0.69 -7.91
N ASN A 85 18.76 -0.66 -7.84
CA ASN A 85 19.57 0.49 -8.20
C ASN A 85 19.50 0.86 -9.70
N LYS A 86 18.97 -0.04 -10.54
CA LYS A 86 18.75 0.18 -11.97
C LYS A 86 17.31 0.59 -12.29
N GLY A 87 16.44 0.63 -11.26
CA GLY A 87 15.02 0.98 -11.40
C GLY A 87 14.12 -0.19 -11.79
N TYR A 88 14.59 -1.44 -11.73
CA TYR A 88 13.74 -2.62 -11.95
C TYR A 88 12.97 -2.97 -10.70
N ILE A 89 11.74 -3.44 -10.89
CA ILE A 89 10.88 -3.90 -9.81
C ILE A 89 11.47 -5.17 -9.19
N MET A 90 11.52 -5.18 -7.85
CA MET A 90 11.89 -6.32 -7.05
C MET A 90 10.65 -6.91 -6.35
N SER A 91 10.67 -8.21 -6.07
CA SER A 91 9.65 -8.87 -5.26
C SER A 91 9.95 -8.70 -3.77
N LEU A 92 8.89 -8.54 -2.96
CA LEU A 92 8.97 -8.62 -1.51
C LEU A 92 8.59 -10.02 -1.04
N GLU A 93 9.47 -10.67 -0.26
CA GLU A 93 9.20 -12.00 0.30
C GLU A 93 8.28 -11.94 1.53
N ASN A 94 8.43 -10.90 2.36
CA ASN A 94 7.72 -10.75 3.64
C ASN A 94 6.99 -9.40 3.68
N SER A 95 5.96 -9.24 2.85
CA SER A 95 5.13 -8.05 2.88
C SER A 95 4.06 -8.15 3.96
N CYS A 96 3.90 -7.11 4.76
CA CYS A 96 2.73 -6.95 5.62
C CYS A 96 1.75 -5.94 5.02
N VAL A 97 0.51 -6.03 5.47
CA VAL A 97 -0.54 -5.06 5.14
C VAL A 97 -0.43 -3.88 6.09
N TYR A 98 -0.68 -2.70 5.56
CA TYR A 98 -0.69 -1.46 6.32
C TYR A 98 -2.12 -0.91 6.43
N THR A 99 -2.40 -0.36 7.59
CA THR A 99 -3.54 0.54 7.83
C THR A 99 -2.98 1.81 8.45
N TYR A 100 -2.28 2.63 7.64
CA TYR A 100 -1.34 3.70 8.00
C TYR A 100 -0.10 3.21 8.75
N LEU A 101 -0.23 2.26 9.66
CA LEU A 101 0.84 1.56 10.37
C LEU A 101 0.89 0.10 9.92
N PRO A 102 2.05 -0.58 10.05
CA PRO A 102 2.15 -1.99 9.73
C PRO A 102 1.27 -2.84 10.66
N THR A 103 0.66 -3.88 10.10
CA THR A 103 -0.03 -4.93 10.85
C THR A 103 0.84 -6.20 10.88
N SER A 104 0.43 -7.21 11.65
CA SER A 104 1.09 -8.53 11.64
C SER A 104 0.59 -9.44 10.51
N ILE A 105 -0.24 -8.93 9.58
CA ILE A 105 -0.86 -9.73 8.53
C ILE A 105 -0.09 -9.64 7.24
N SER A 106 0.19 -10.80 6.66
CA SER A 106 0.67 -10.94 5.29
C SER A 106 -0.30 -11.78 4.47
N PHE A 107 -0.64 -11.30 3.29
CA PHE A 107 -1.38 -12.06 2.28
C PHE A 107 -0.45 -12.68 1.22
N GLY A 108 0.86 -12.61 1.42
CA GLY A 108 1.84 -13.11 0.46
C GLY A 108 1.93 -12.29 -0.83
N PHE A 109 1.47 -11.04 -0.83
CA PHE A 109 1.65 -10.16 -1.97
C PHE A 109 3.13 -9.84 -2.16
N PRO A 110 3.65 -9.76 -3.40
CA PRO A 110 5.02 -9.34 -3.67
C PRO A 110 5.22 -7.82 -3.58
N PHE A 111 4.29 -7.10 -2.94
CA PHE A 111 4.25 -5.65 -2.79
C PHE A 111 3.61 -5.25 -1.45
N LEU A 112 3.85 -4.03 -1.02
CA LEU A 112 3.18 -3.46 0.14
C LEU A 112 1.80 -2.93 -0.24
N VAL A 113 0.83 -3.12 0.65
CA VAL A 113 -0.54 -2.60 0.53
C VAL A 113 -0.86 -1.75 1.74
N ASN A 114 -1.40 -0.56 1.50
CA ASN A 114 -1.97 0.28 2.55
C ASN A 114 -3.40 0.68 2.16
N ALA A 115 -4.34 0.48 3.09
CA ALA A 115 -5.73 0.89 2.92
C ALA A 115 -6.39 1.16 4.29
N ASN A 116 -7.61 1.70 4.26
CA ASN A 116 -8.41 2.00 5.45
C ASN A 116 -9.06 0.73 6.04
N PHE A 117 -8.26 -0.28 6.36
CA PHE A 117 -8.78 -1.49 6.98
C PHE A 117 -9.27 -1.26 8.41
N ILE A 118 -10.27 -2.03 8.84
CA ILE A 118 -10.72 -2.13 10.22
C ILE A 118 -9.87 -3.19 10.91
N THR A 119 -9.18 -2.77 11.98
CA THR A 119 -8.32 -3.63 12.79
C THR A 119 -8.91 -3.87 14.17
N ASP A 120 -8.37 -4.87 14.86
CA ASP A 120 -8.55 -5.04 16.30
C ASP A 120 -7.99 -3.86 17.11
N ALA A 121 -8.24 -3.84 18.41
CA ALA A 121 -7.78 -2.79 19.32
C ALA A 121 -6.23 -2.69 19.36
N GLY A 122 -5.53 -3.80 19.16
CA GLY A 122 -4.07 -3.87 19.11
C GLY A 122 -3.48 -3.43 17.77
N ARG A 123 -4.30 -3.18 16.76
CA ARG A 123 -3.91 -2.87 15.38
C ARG A 123 -3.00 -3.92 14.72
N GLN A 124 -3.01 -5.12 15.26
CA GLN A 124 -2.18 -6.22 14.75
C GLN A 124 -2.91 -7.05 13.70
N HIS A 125 -4.25 -7.21 13.86
CA HIS A 125 -5.05 -8.08 13.02
C HIS A 125 -6.23 -7.35 12.40
N LEU A 126 -6.62 -7.77 11.20
CA LEU A 126 -7.84 -7.29 10.57
C LEU A 126 -9.05 -7.98 11.20
N VAL A 127 -10.14 -7.22 11.36
CA VAL A 127 -11.42 -7.82 11.77
C VAL A 127 -11.93 -8.72 10.64
N LYS A 128 -11.91 -10.04 10.85
CA LYS A 128 -12.17 -11.07 9.81
C LYS A 128 -13.58 -11.01 9.24
N ASP A 129 -14.57 -10.74 10.09
CA ASP A 129 -15.97 -10.75 9.70
C ASP A 129 -16.45 -9.46 9.07
N SER A 130 -15.61 -8.42 9.05
CA SER A 130 -15.93 -7.14 8.44
C SER A 130 -16.08 -7.26 6.92
N GLU A 131 -17.26 -6.93 6.40
CA GLU A 131 -17.53 -6.88 4.96
C GLU A 131 -16.74 -5.73 4.29
N TRP A 132 -16.45 -4.67 5.03
CA TRP A 132 -15.56 -3.60 4.60
C TRP A 132 -14.16 -4.15 4.26
N ASN A 133 -13.55 -4.92 5.16
CA ASN A 133 -12.24 -5.52 4.92
C ASN A 133 -12.26 -6.50 3.75
N LYS A 134 -13.29 -7.35 3.69
CA LYS A 134 -13.46 -8.32 2.60
C LYS A 134 -13.59 -7.61 1.25
N MET A 135 -14.33 -6.51 1.18
CA MET A 135 -14.49 -5.70 -0.02
C MET A 135 -13.14 -5.13 -0.47
N ILE A 136 -12.35 -4.53 0.43
CA ILE A 136 -11.02 -4.00 0.10
C ILE A 136 -10.13 -5.12 -0.45
N ILE A 137 -10.05 -6.27 0.23
CA ILE A 137 -9.22 -7.40 -0.18
C ILE A 137 -9.58 -7.87 -1.60
N ARG A 138 -10.88 -7.96 -1.92
CA ARG A 138 -11.35 -8.36 -3.26
C ARG A 138 -10.97 -7.35 -4.36
N LYS A 139 -10.80 -6.07 -4.01
CA LYS A 139 -10.43 -5.02 -4.98
C LYS A 139 -8.93 -4.93 -5.23
N ILE A 140 -8.09 -5.35 -4.28
CA ILE A 140 -6.62 -5.26 -4.39
C ILE A 140 -6.08 -5.83 -5.72
N PRO A 141 -6.38 -7.07 -6.12
CA PRO A 141 -5.80 -7.64 -7.33
C PRO A 141 -6.15 -6.85 -8.60
N ARG A 142 -7.41 -6.42 -8.71
CA ARG A 142 -7.88 -5.65 -9.86
C ARG A 142 -7.22 -4.28 -9.94
N GLU A 143 -7.18 -3.55 -8.84
CA GLU A 143 -6.58 -2.22 -8.78
C GLU A 143 -5.07 -2.29 -9.03
N PHE A 144 -4.40 -3.30 -8.50
CA PHE A 144 -2.98 -3.53 -8.74
C PHE A 144 -2.70 -3.82 -10.23
N LEU A 145 -3.44 -4.72 -10.86
CA LEU A 145 -3.27 -5.04 -12.28
C LEU A 145 -3.57 -3.84 -13.17
N ASN A 146 -4.60 -3.07 -12.88
CA ASN A 146 -4.92 -1.85 -13.60
C ASN A 146 -3.78 -0.82 -13.51
N TRP A 147 -3.20 -0.67 -12.31
CA TRP A 147 -2.05 0.20 -12.12
C TRP A 147 -0.84 -0.26 -12.94
N ILE A 148 -0.43 -1.52 -12.82
CA ILE A 148 0.71 -2.06 -13.54
C ILE A 148 0.51 -2.01 -15.06
N ALA A 149 -0.69 -2.30 -15.56
CA ALA A 149 -1.01 -2.19 -16.99
C ALA A 149 -0.83 -0.75 -17.52
N THR A 150 -1.14 0.24 -16.71
CA THR A 150 -0.94 1.66 -17.06
C THR A 150 0.55 2.03 -17.13
N TYR A 151 1.37 1.38 -16.32
CA TYR A 151 2.83 1.56 -16.28
C TYR A 151 3.60 0.71 -17.28
N HIS A 152 2.95 -0.24 -17.96
CA HIS A 152 3.57 -1.23 -18.84
C HIS A 152 4.49 -0.68 -19.94
N ARG A 153 4.40 0.60 -20.26
CA ARG A 153 5.30 1.23 -21.26
C ARG A 153 6.68 1.62 -20.71
N GLN A 154 6.92 1.52 -19.41
CA GLN A 154 8.15 1.99 -18.77
C GLN A 154 8.87 0.96 -17.88
N ILE A 155 8.25 -0.20 -17.60
CA ILE A 155 8.76 -1.14 -16.61
C ILE A 155 8.74 -2.55 -17.18
N VAL A 156 9.91 -3.20 -17.22
CA VAL A 156 10.01 -4.64 -17.50
C VAL A 156 9.52 -5.37 -16.23
N VAL A 157 8.26 -5.77 -16.24
CA VAL A 157 7.70 -6.60 -15.16
C VAL A 157 8.23 -8.01 -15.33
N THR A 158 8.96 -8.52 -14.35
CA THR A 158 9.43 -9.91 -14.34
C THR A 158 8.20 -10.83 -14.32
N ILE A 159 8.16 -11.85 -15.16
CA ILE A 159 7.08 -12.85 -15.31
C ILE A 159 6.68 -13.49 -13.96
N GLU A 160 7.61 -13.52 -13.01
CA GLU A 160 7.45 -14.01 -11.64
C GLU A 160 6.32 -13.28 -10.87
N LEU A 161 6.17 -11.96 -11.03
CA LEU A 161 5.11 -11.18 -10.37
C LEU A 161 3.71 -11.60 -10.86
N CYS A 162 3.57 -11.85 -12.16
CA CYS A 162 2.30 -12.30 -12.74
C CYS A 162 1.92 -13.71 -12.25
N ARG A 163 2.89 -14.58 -12.02
CA ARG A 163 2.66 -15.95 -11.55
C ARG A 163 2.14 -15.99 -10.11
N GLN A 164 2.67 -15.17 -9.22
CA GLN A 164 2.23 -15.11 -7.83
C GLN A 164 0.82 -14.49 -7.68
N LEU A 165 0.46 -13.52 -8.51
CA LEU A 165 -0.89 -12.94 -8.54
C LEU A 165 -1.98 -13.92 -9.01
N THR A 166 -1.61 -14.90 -9.81
CA THR A 166 -2.56 -15.95 -10.27
C THR A 166 -2.95 -16.89 -9.12
N LEU A 167 -2.06 -17.11 -8.15
CA LEU A 167 -2.31 -17.95 -6.99
C LEU A 167 -3.29 -17.33 -5.96
N VAL A 168 -3.37 -16.01 -5.90
CA VAL A 168 -4.30 -15.29 -4.99
C VAL A 168 -5.78 -15.40 -5.44
N ARG A 169 -6.06 -15.88 -6.67
CA ARG A 169 -7.42 -16.13 -7.16
C ARG A 169 -8.12 -17.36 -6.55
N MET A 170 -7.42 -18.16 -5.75
CA MET A 170 -7.90 -19.44 -5.24
C MET A 170 -8.30 -19.42 -3.74
N TYR A 171 -8.40 -18.23 -3.12
CA TYR A 171 -8.85 -18.10 -1.72
C TYR A 171 -10.06 -17.19 -1.58
#